data_dc30731a70d25bdc2f05b696880d3795
#
_entry.id   dc30731a70d25bdc2f05b696880d3795
#
_cell.length_a   1.000
_cell.length_b   1.000
_cell.length_c   1.000
_cell.angle_alpha   90.00
_cell.angle_beta   90.00
_cell.angle_gamma   90.00
#
_symmetry.space_group_name_H-M   'P 1'
#
loop_
_entity.id
_entity.type
_entity.pdbx_description
1 polymer ?
#
loop_
_entity_poly.entity_id
_entity_poly.type
_entity_poly.pdbx_seq_one_letter_code
_entity_poly.pdbx_strand_id
1 'polypeptide(L)'
;MKELRTLPDGSITYELHRKRVKNMNLRVTTSGVVRVSASPRIPLGMIEEFIYRHRAFIEKALQRRKDTGGHPMVPDVDTDIMVMGQMYRVVREKPHTISAYLETSLQDSQLSDTPSASLGQGNSSKRKTIQGSLSQGKQSRKSTSTYAVTVADDILLVRYPSDHETIDTTKVERMWLNFWKTLGQGFMEKLAQQVHDEFQQAGYTVPRPTLRLRYMTSRWGSCMPFKETITMNTRLLLGSTLFAHYVMVHEFAHFIEPNHSSRFYKVMSDVLPNWQEVKAEMRAYYK
;
A
#
# COMPACT_ATOMS: atom_id res chain seq x y z
N MET A 1 14.69 7.85 24.83
CA MET A 1 14.98 6.54 25.40
C MET A 1 13.85 5.61 24.98
N LYS A 2 14.16 4.40 24.52
CA LYS A 2 13.20 3.35 24.11
C LYS A 2 13.42 2.15 25.04
N GLU A 3 12.35 1.69 25.70
CA GLU A 3 12.40 0.58 26.65
C GLU A 3 11.30 -0.42 26.29
N LEU A 4 11.61 -1.71 26.31
CA LEU A 4 10.61 -2.77 26.23
C LEU A 4 10.17 -3.12 27.66
N ARG A 5 8.86 -3.14 27.89
CA ARG A 5 8.26 -3.42 29.21
C ARG A 5 7.05 -4.32 29.05
N THR A 6 6.71 -5.03 30.12
CA THR A 6 5.48 -5.81 30.25
C THR A 6 4.68 -5.27 31.40
N LEU A 7 3.33 -5.24 31.26
CA LEU A 7 2.45 -4.88 32.38
C LEU A 7 2.68 -5.82 33.57
N PRO A 8 2.41 -5.36 34.80
CA PRO A 8 2.58 -6.17 36.01
C PRO A 8 1.83 -7.50 36.02
N ASP A 9 0.70 -7.59 35.33
CA ASP A 9 -0.10 -8.82 35.18
C ASP A 9 0.38 -9.73 34.04
N GLY A 10 1.47 -9.36 33.35
CA GLY A 10 2.02 -10.14 32.25
C GLY A 10 1.20 -10.07 30.94
N SER A 11 0.08 -9.36 30.91
CA SER A 11 -0.89 -9.45 29.80
C SER A 11 -0.46 -8.76 28.51
N ILE A 12 0.28 -7.66 28.59
CA ILE A 12 0.66 -6.84 27.43
C ILE A 12 2.13 -6.43 27.54
N THR A 13 2.89 -6.78 26.52
CA THR A 13 4.26 -6.26 26.34
C THR A 13 4.22 -5.03 25.43
N TYR A 14 4.90 -3.96 25.81
CA TYR A 14 4.86 -2.69 25.08
C TYR A 14 6.22 -2.00 25.01
N GLU A 15 6.44 -1.23 23.94
CA GLU A 15 7.58 -0.32 23.80
C GLU A 15 7.23 1.04 24.40
N LEU A 16 7.93 1.44 25.47
CA LEU A 16 7.82 2.78 26.04
C LEU A 16 8.83 3.73 25.40
N HIS A 17 8.33 4.80 24.80
CA HIS A 17 9.12 5.87 24.21
C HIS A 17 8.99 7.13 25.07
N ARG A 18 10.01 7.43 25.87
CA ARG A 18 10.10 8.67 26.65
C ARG A 18 10.54 9.81 25.73
N LYS A 19 9.64 10.77 25.47
CA LYS A 19 9.90 11.94 24.63
C LYS A 19 9.04 13.13 25.05
N ARG A 20 9.43 14.35 24.65
CA ARG A 20 8.64 15.56 24.92
C ARG A 20 7.35 15.53 24.13
N VAL A 21 6.25 15.10 24.75
CA VAL A 21 4.90 15.10 24.21
C VAL A 21 3.95 15.70 25.23
N LYS A 22 2.92 16.42 24.74
CA LYS A 22 1.89 17.04 25.60
C LYS A 22 1.00 15.97 26.23
N ASN A 23 0.58 14.98 25.45
CA ASN A 23 -0.33 13.91 25.87
C ASN A 23 0.34 12.55 25.67
N MET A 24 -0.06 11.55 26.46
CA MET A 24 0.27 10.16 26.19
C MET A 24 -0.39 9.70 24.88
N ASN A 25 0.31 8.90 24.13
CA ASN A 25 -0.18 8.34 22.87
C ASN A 25 0.12 6.84 22.83
N LEU A 26 -0.91 6.06 22.55
CA LEU A 26 -0.84 4.62 22.39
C LEU A 26 -1.18 4.25 20.95
N ARG A 27 -0.41 3.36 20.38
CA ARG A 27 -0.70 2.75 19.07
C ARG A 27 -0.22 1.31 19.03
N VAL A 28 -0.92 0.48 18.33
CA VAL A 28 -0.44 -0.83 17.90
C VAL A 28 0.20 -0.66 16.53
N THR A 29 1.47 -1.06 16.41
CA THR A 29 2.19 -0.97 15.13
C THR A 29 1.67 -2.03 14.15
N THR A 30 1.99 -1.88 12.90
CA THR A 30 1.71 -2.89 11.86
C THR A 30 2.39 -4.24 12.15
N SER A 31 3.51 -4.25 12.87
CA SER A 31 4.17 -5.47 13.37
C SER A 31 3.55 -6.04 14.66
N GLY A 32 2.41 -5.51 15.14
CA GLY A 32 1.74 -5.98 16.35
C GLY A 32 2.40 -5.50 17.65
N VAL A 33 3.40 -4.62 17.58
CA VAL A 33 4.03 -4.08 18.78
C VAL A 33 3.17 -2.96 19.35
N VAL A 34 2.78 -3.08 20.61
CA VAL A 34 2.13 -2.00 21.36
C VAL A 34 3.16 -0.95 21.70
N ARG A 35 2.97 0.28 21.23
CA ARG A 35 3.91 1.39 21.46
C ARG A 35 3.23 2.53 22.21
N VAL A 36 3.83 2.93 23.33
CA VAL A 36 3.37 4.07 24.12
C VAL A 36 4.41 5.18 24.07
N SER A 37 3.95 6.39 23.78
CA SER A 37 4.77 7.60 23.87
C SER A 37 4.29 8.45 25.03
N ALA A 38 5.18 8.77 25.95
CA ALA A 38 4.87 9.54 27.16
C ALA A 38 6.00 10.55 27.49
N SER A 39 5.63 11.64 28.17
CA SER A 39 6.63 12.58 28.70
C SER A 39 7.52 11.88 29.74
N PRO A 40 8.81 12.24 29.84
CA PRO A 40 9.70 11.74 30.91
C PRO A 40 9.17 11.96 32.31
N ARG A 41 8.34 13.00 32.50
CA ARG A 41 7.78 13.38 33.80
C ARG A 41 6.60 12.53 34.27
N ILE A 42 5.98 11.73 33.40
CA ILE A 42 4.82 10.92 33.74
C ILE A 42 5.29 9.66 34.47
N PRO A 43 4.78 9.39 35.69
CA PRO A 43 5.10 8.18 36.45
C PRO A 43 4.72 6.92 35.65
N LEU A 44 5.46 5.82 35.88
CA LEU A 44 5.23 4.55 35.17
C LEU A 44 3.83 4.00 35.43
N GLY A 45 3.35 4.03 36.68
CA GLY A 45 2.01 3.54 37.03
C GLY A 45 0.87 4.24 36.28
N MET A 46 1.01 5.55 35.99
CA MET A 46 0.03 6.27 35.15
C MET A 46 0.07 5.81 33.70
N ILE A 47 1.22 5.38 33.19
CA ILE A 47 1.38 4.85 31.85
C ILE A 47 0.72 3.46 31.77
N GLU A 48 0.95 2.64 32.77
CA GLU A 48 0.37 1.30 32.88
C GLU A 48 -1.16 1.38 32.99
N GLU A 49 -1.66 2.27 33.86
CA GLU A 49 -3.11 2.54 33.96
C GLU A 49 -3.71 3.01 32.62
N PHE A 50 -2.99 3.87 31.90
CA PHE A 50 -3.40 4.31 30.56
C PHE A 50 -3.48 3.13 29.58
N ILE A 51 -2.54 2.17 29.63
CA ILE A 51 -2.58 0.95 28.83
C ILE A 51 -3.77 0.09 29.21
N TYR A 52 -4.03 -0.11 30.50
CA TYR A 52 -5.19 -0.87 30.99
C TYR A 52 -6.53 -0.28 30.49
N ARG A 53 -6.70 1.02 30.56
CA ARG A 53 -7.91 1.70 30.05
C ARG A 53 -8.12 1.48 28.55
N HIS A 54 -7.04 1.26 27.80
CA HIS A 54 -7.07 1.04 26.33
C HIS A 54 -6.94 -0.44 25.96
N ARG A 55 -7.08 -1.37 26.91
CA ARG A 55 -6.89 -2.82 26.69
C ARG A 55 -7.78 -3.35 25.57
N ALA A 56 -9.06 -3.04 25.58
CA ALA A 56 -10.01 -3.48 24.56
C ALA A 56 -9.62 -2.99 23.14
N PHE A 57 -9.10 -1.77 23.03
CA PHE A 57 -8.56 -1.25 21.77
C PHE A 57 -7.33 -2.04 21.32
N ILE A 58 -6.39 -2.34 22.24
CA ILE A 58 -5.19 -3.10 21.94
C ILE A 58 -5.53 -4.52 21.48
N GLU A 59 -6.39 -5.22 22.24
CA GLU A 59 -6.83 -6.58 21.93
C GLU A 59 -7.53 -6.64 20.57
N LYS A 60 -8.46 -5.71 20.31
CA LYS A 60 -9.13 -5.62 19.00
C LYS A 60 -8.16 -5.35 17.85
N ALA A 61 -7.14 -4.52 18.07
CA ALA A 61 -6.13 -4.23 17.07
C ALA A 61 -5.21 -5.42 16.81
N LEU A 62 -4.84 -6.17 17.84
CA LEU A 62 -4.05 -7.38 17.74
C LEU A 62 -4.85 -8.54 17.13
N GLN A 63 -6.14 -8.67 17.46
CA GLN A 63 -7.03 -9.68 16.88
C GLN A 63 -7.23 -9.45 15.37
N ARG A 64 -7.58 -8.22 14.97
CA ARG A 64 -7.68 -7.87 13.55
C ARG A 64 -6.43 -8.24 12.76
N ARG A 65 -5.26 -8.13 13.37
CA ARG A 65 -4.01 -8.53 12.74
C ARG A 65 -3.89 -10.04 12.58
N LYS A 66 -4.30 -10.82 13.59
CA LYS A 66 -4.34 -12.29 13.48
C LYS A 66 -5.29 -12.74 12.38
N ASP A 67 -6.46 -12.11 12.31
CA ASP A 67 -7.50 -12.40 11.33
C ASP A 67 -7.06 -12.06 9.89
N THR A 68 -6.20 -11.03 9.72
CA THR A 68 -5.66 -10.62 8.41
C THR A 68 -4.36 -11.32 8.02
N GLY A 69 -3.85 -12.28 8.81
CA GLY A 69 -2.67 -13.10 8.45
C GLY A 69 -1.34 -12.35 8.38
N GLY A 70 -1.24 -11.12 8.90
CA GLY A 70 -0.01 -10.33 8.88
C GLY A 70 -0.20 -8.86 8.52
N HIS A 71 0.87 -8.19 8.06
CA HIS A 71 0.78 -6.83 7.56
C HIS A 71 0.09 -6.82 6.20
N PRO A 72 -1.01 -6.07 5.98
CA PRO A 72 -1.79 -6.12 4.75
C PRO A 72 -1.01 -5.70 3.48
N MET A 73 0.16 -5.10 3.66
CA MET A 73 1.08 -4.72 2.57
C MET A 73 2.25 -5.70 2.41
N VAL A 74 2.23 -6.84 3.12
CA VAL A 74 3.22 -7.92 3.01
C VAL A 74 2.49 -9.17 2.53
N PRO A 75 2.45 -9.42 1.23
CA PRO A 75 1.82 -10.62 0.69
C PRO A 75 2.54 -11.89 1.13
N ASP A 76 1.80 -12.96 1.29
CA ASP A 76 2.37 -14.26 1.50
C ASP A 76 3.00 -14.79 0.20
N VAL A 77 4.06 -15.58 0.35
CA VAL A 77 4.68 -16.29 -0.78
C VAL A 77 3.72 -17.36 -1.29
N ASP A 78 3.76 -17.63 -2.58
CA ASP A 78 2.90 -18.58 -3.30
C ASP A 78 1.41 -18.22 -3.30
N THR A 79 1.10 -16.91 -3.15
CA THR A 79 -0.26 -16.36 -3.28
C THR A 79 -0.39 -15.47 -4.51
N ASP A 80 -1.63 -15.33 -4.98
CA ASP A 80 -1.98 -14.38 -6.02
C ASP A 80 -2.53 -13.11 -5.38
N ILE A 81 -2.06 -11.96 -5.85
CA ILE A 81 -2.51 -10.66 -5.35
C ILE A 81 -2.89 -9.74 -6.49
N MET A 82 -3.90 -8.92 -6.28
CA MET A 82 -4.25 -7.86 -7.21
C MET A 82 -3.41 -6.62 -6.94
N VAL A 83 -2.73 -6.11 -7.96
CA VAL A 83 -1.96 -4.87 -7.90
C VAL A 83 -2.41 -3.94 -9.01
N MET A 84 -2.99 -2.79 -8.68
CA MET A 84 -3.49 -1.80 -9.65
C MET A 84 -4.37 -2.43 -10.75
N GLY A 85 -5.27 -3.34 -10.35
CA GLY A 85 -6.20 -4.03 -11.24
C GLY A 85 -5.64 -5.21 -12.04
N GLN A 86 -4.37 -5.56 -11.86
CA GLN A 86 -3.73 -6.71 -12.48
C GLN A 86 -3.36 -7.76 -11.42
N MET A 87 -3.52 -9.04 -11.75
CA MET A 87 -3.13 -10.15 -10.87
C MET A 87 -1.63 -10.43 -11.00
N TYR A 88 -0.99 -10.68 -9.88
CA TYR A 88 0.41 -11.07 -9.78
C TYR A 88 0.56 -12.28 -8.86
N ARG A 89 1.42 -13.21 -9.26
CA ARG A 89 1.87 -14.33 -8.41
C ARG A 89 3.08 -13.92 -7.59
N VAL A 90 3.01 -14.08 -6.27
CA VAL A 90 4.14 -13.83 -5.36
C VAL A 90 4.96 -15.10 -5.23
N VAL A 91 6.22 -15.07 -5.65
CA VAL A 91 7.10 -16.25 -5.67
C VAL A 91 8.40 -15.96 -4.94
N ARG A 92 8.86 -16.92 -4.11
CA ARG A 92 10.18 -16.83 -3.49
C ARG A 92 11.28 -17.12 -4.52
N GLU A 93 12.21 -16.17 -4.67
CA GLU A 93 13.38 -16.36 -5.53
C GLU A 93 14.28 -17.46 -4.95
N LYS A 94 14.43 -18.58 -5.68
CA LYS A 94 15.40 -19.65 -5.38
C LYS A 94 16.56 -19.57 -6.37
N PRO A 95 17.75 -20.10 -6.06
CA PRO A 95 18.94 -19.99 -6.93
C PRO A 95 18.76 -20.41 -8.39
N HIS A 96 17.71 -21.16 -8.72
CA HIS A 96 17.41 -21.64 -10.08
C HIS A 96 16.00 -21.30 -10.58
N THR A 97 15.26 -20.46 -9.88
CA THR A 97 13.82 -20.23 -10.17
C THR A 97 13.59 -19.47 -11.48
N ILE A 98 14.48 -18.56 -11.86
CA ILE A 98 14.33 -17.74 -13.07
C ILE A 98 14.40 -18.58 -14.34
N SER A 99 15.30 -19.59 -14.40
CA SER A 99 15.45 -20.46 -15.58
C SER A 99 14.21 -21.35 -15.80
N ALA A 100 13.65 -21.92 -14.72
CA ALA A 100 12.51 -22.82 -14.80
C ALA A 100 11.20 -22.12 -15.19
N TYR A 101 10.96 -20.90 -14.74
CA TYR A 101 9.76 -20.14 -15.10
C TYR A 101 9.80 -19.64 -16.54
N LEU A 102 10.96 -19.20 -17.04
CA LEU A 102 11.13 -18.82 -18.45
C LEU A 102 10.92 -20.01 -19.37
N GLU A 103 11.38 -21.20 -19.00
CA GLU A 103 11.18 -22.44 -19.78
C GLU A 103 9.70 -22.86 -19.81
N THR A 104 8.98 -22.75 -18.69
CA THR A 104 7.55 -23.09 -18.63
C THR A 104 6.68 -22.11 -19.42
N SER A 105 6.94 -20.81 -19.33
CA SER A 105 6.23 -19.79 -20.09
C SER A 105 6.46 -19.90 -21.60
N LEU A 106 7.63 -20.38 -22.03
CA LEU A 106 7.95 -20.65 -23.44
C LEU A 106 7.24 -21.93 -23.94
N GLN A 107 7.04 -22.94 -23.09
CA GLN A 107 6.31 -24.17 -23.46
C GLN A 107 4.82 -23.95 -23.59
N ASP A 108 4.19 -23.16 -22.72
CA ASP A 108 2.77 -22.82 -22.80
C ASP A 108 2.42 -21.96 -24.04
N SER A 109 3.36 -21.14 -24.51
CA SER A 109 3.20 -20.36 -25.73
C SER A 109 3.32 -21.17 -27.02
N GLN A 110 3.91 -22.41 -26.97
CA GLN A 110 4.02 -23.30 -28.13
C GLN A 110 2.88 -24.29 -28.29
N LEU A 111 2.02 -24.43 -27.28
CA LEU A 111 0.85 -25.36 -27.31
C LEU A 111 -0.44 -24.74 -27.87
N SER A 112 -0.44 -23.48 -28.29
CA SER A 112 -1.62 -22.79 -28.83
C SER A 112 -1.64 -22.65 -30.36
N ASP A 113 -0.74 -23.28 -31.11
CA ASP A 113 -0.79 -23.28 -32.57
C ASP A 113 -1.42 -24.56 -33.11
N THR A 114 -2.76 -24.62 -33.16
CA THR A 114 -3.50 -25.43 -34.12
C THR A 114 -4.14 -24.49 -35.14
N PRO A 115 -3.97 -24.74 -36.47
CA PRO A 115 -4.48 -23.84 -37.48
C PRO A 115 -5.94 -24.17 -37.82
N SER A 116 -6.85 -23.25 -37.63
CA SER A 116 -8.11 -23.26 -38.37
C SER A 116 -8.49 -21.85 -38.83
N ALA A 117 -8.62 -21.82 -40.11
CA ALA A 117 -9.08 -20.86 -41.11
C ALA A 117 -9.90 -19.63 -40.71
N SER A 118 -9.44 -18.49 -41.26
CA SER A 118 -10.13 -17.42 -42.00
C SER A 118 -11.14 -16.48 -41.31
N LEU A 119 -10.84 -15.18 -41.58
CA LEU A 119 -11.71 -14.01 -41.74
C LEU A 119 -12.02 -13.18 -40.47
N GLY A 120 -11.45 -11.98 -40.45
CA GLY A 120 -11.91 -10.86 -39.66
C GLY A 120 -10.82 -9.86 -39.28
N GLN A 121 -10.71 -8.79 -40.08
CA GLN A 121 -9.89 -7.62 -39.78
C GLN A 121 -10.35 -6.97 -38.46
N GLY A 122 -9.44 -6.70 -37.51
CA GLY A 122 -9.77 -5.98 -36.31
C GLY A 122 -8.53 -5.71 -35.42
N ASN A 123 -7.95 -4.54 -35.58
CA ASN A 123 -7.09 -3.79 -34.64
C ASN A 123 -6.16 -4.56 -33.69
N SER A 124 -4.94 -4.65 -34.10
CA SER A 124 -3.76 -4.97 -33.26
C SER A 124 -3.54 -3.90 -32.20
N SER A 125 -4.06 -4.13 -30.99
CA SER A 125 -3.68 -3.35 -29.81
C SER A 125 -2.31 -3.79 -29.34
N LYS A 126 -1.28 -3.02 -29.66
CA LYS A 126 0.10 -3.21 -29.20
C LYS A 126 0.13 -3.16 -27.67
N ARG A 127 0.38 -4.31 -27.04
CA ARG A 127 0.78 -4.38 -25.63
C ARG A 127 2.04 -3.52 -25.42
N LYS A 128 1.90 -2.39 -24.78
CA LYS A 128 3.04 -1.59 -24.31
C LYS A 128 3.58 -2.24 -23.03
N THR A 129 4.68 -2.96 -23.16
CA THR A 129 5.56 -3.32 -22.05
C THR A 129 5.97 -2.04 -21.33
N ILE A 130 5.67 -1.93 -20.04
CA ILE A 130 6.18 -0.84 -19.20
C ILE A 130 7.62 -1.17 -18.86
N GLN A 131 8.53 -0.87 -19.78
CA GLN A 131 9.96 -0.80 -19.46
C GLN A 131 10.20 0.46 -18.65
N GLY A 132 10.23 0.33 -17.33
CA GLY A 132 10.86 1.31 -16.46
C GLY A 132 12.35 1.31 -16.76
N SER A 133 12.81 2.35 -17.48
CA SER A 133 14.21 2.62 -17.76
C SER A 133 14.97 2.76 -16.43
N LEU A 134 15.60 1.68 -15.97
CA LEU A 134 16.65 1.73 -14.96
C LEU A 134 17.94 2.13 -15.70
N SER A 135 18.31 3.40 -15.56
CA SER A 135 19.59 3.93 -15.99
C SER A 135 20.75 3.03 -15.52
N GLN A 136 21.57 2.56 -16.46
CA GLN A 136 22.84 1.90 -16.17
C GLN A 136 23.78 2.89 -15.46
N GLY A 137 23.74 2.89 -14.14
CA GLY A 137 24.68 3.58 -13.28
C GLY A 137 25.75 2.62 -12.79
N LYS A 138 27.00 2.97 -13.06
CA LYS A 138 28.29 2.42 -12.58
C LYS A 138 28.22 1.35 -11.50
N GLN A 139 28.73 0.16 -11.81
CA GLN A 139 29.00 -0.93 -10.85
C GLN A 139 29.91 -0.44 -9.71
N SER A 140 29.30 -0.02 -8.62
CA SER A 140 29.93 0.05 -7.31
C SER A 140 29.60 -1.28 -6.62
N ARG A 141 30.62 -2.01 -6.17
CA ARG A 141 30.50 -3.19 -5.30
C ARG A 141 29.80 -2.75 -3.99
N LYS A 142 28.47 -2.66 -4.00
CA LYS A 142 27.65 -2.52 -2.79
C LYS A 142 26.96 -3.84 -2.53
N SER A 143 27.13 -4.33 -1.31
CA SER A 143 26.38 -5.38 -0.63
C SER A 143 25.02 -5.63 -1.30
N THR A 144 24.87 -6.76 -1.96
CA THR A 144 23.58 -7.22 -2.49
C THR A 144 22.63 -7.31 -1.30
N SER A 145 21.64 -6.41 -1.25
CA SER A 145 20.62 -6.44 -0.21
C SER A 145 19.98 -7.83 -0.24
N THR A 146 20.06 -8.54 0.88
CA THR A 146 19.51 -9.88 1.07
C THR A 146 17.98 -9.91 0.96
N TYR A 147 17.33 -8.73 1.02
CA TYR A 147 15.88 -8.55 0.93
C TYR A 147 15.55 -7.68 -0.29
N ALA A 148 14.84 -8.24 -1.27
CA ALA A 148 14.41 -7.52 -2.47
C ALA A 148 13.08 -8.04 -3.00
N VAL A 149 12.33 -7.19 -3.71
CA VAL A 149 11.19 -7.56 -4.55
C VAL A 149 11.47 -7.07 -5.96
N THR A 150 11.30 -7.95 -6.92
CA THR A 150 11.48 -7.65 -8.34
C THR A 150 10.21 -8.03 -9.11
N VAL A 151 9.82 -7.22 -10.08
CA VAL A 151 8.70 -7.52 -10.97
C VAL A 151 9.25 -8.20 -12.22
N ALA A 152 8.70 -9.36 -12.57
CA ALA A 152 8.99 -10.07 -13.80
C ALA A 152 7.63 -10.49 -14.40
N ASP A 153 7.21 -9.83 -15.45
CA ASP A 153 5.89 -9.99 -16.08
C ASP A 153 4.74 -9.87 -15.05
N ASP A 154 4.01 -10.94 -14.80
CA ASP A 154 2.94 -11.06 -13.80
C ASP A 154 3.41 -11.71 -12.48
N ILE A 155 4.71 -11.77 -12.25
CA ILE A 155 5.33 -12.39 -11.08
C ILE A 155 6.02 -11.33 -10.23
N LEU A 156 5.81 -11.39 -8.92
CA LEU A 156 6.60 -10.69 -7.92
C LEU A 156 7.60 -11.66 -7.29
N LEU A 157 8.85 -11.56 -7.73
CA LEU A 157 9.96 -12.35 -7.18
C LEU A 157 10.46 -11.74 -5.88
N VAL A 158 10.37 -12.50 -4.79
CA VAL A 158 10.77 -12.06 -3.45
C VAL A 158 12.05 -12.76 -3.01
N ARG A 159 13.10 -11.99 -2.75
CA ARG A 159 14.36 -12.48 -2.20
C ARG A 159 14.40 -12.27 -0.69
N TYR A 160 14.70 -13.35 0.03
CA TYR A 160 14.98 -13.37 1.46
C TYR A 160 16.41 -13.86 1.72
N PRO A 161 16.96 -13.70 2.95
CA PRO A 161 18.19 -14.36 3.37
C PRO A 161 18.12 -15.87 3.13
N SER A 162 19.28 -16.54 3.06
CA SER A 162 19.38 -17.99 2.92
C SER A 162 18.58 -18.72 4.00
N ASP A 163 18.17 -19.94 3.72
CA ASP A 163 17.27 -20.76 4.58
C ASP A 163 17.82 -21.06 6.00
N HIS A 164 19.09 -20.71 6.25
CA HIS A 164 19.76 -20.88 7.55
C HIS A 164 19.71 -19.62 8.43
N GLU A 165 19.20 -18.48 7.93
CA GLU A 165 19.10 -17.25 8.70
C GLU A 165 17.64 -16.99 9.11
N THR A 166 17.43 -16.54 10.35
CA THR A 166 16.11 -16.10 10.82
C THR A 166 15.62 -14.89 10.02
N ILE A 167 14.46 -15.02 9.40
CA ILE A 167 13.83 -13.94 8.63
C ILE A 167 13.43 -12.79 9.57
N ASP A 168 14.06 -11.63 9.40
CA ASP A 168 13.70 -10.41 10.13
C ASP A 168 12.42 -9.80 9.54
N THR A 169 11.29 -10.02 10.20
CA THR A 169 9.97 -9.51 9.77
C THR A 169 9.95 -7.99 9.60
N THR A 170 10.74 -7.24 10.38
CA THR A 170 10.83 -5.78 10.25
C THR A 170 11.51 -5.37 8.95
N LYS A 171 12.51 -6.13 8.51
CA LYS A 171 13.18 -5.90 7.22
C LYS A 171 12.26 -6.28 6.07
N VAL A 172 11.49 -7.36 6.18
CA VAL A 172 10.48 -7.77 5.19
C VAL A 172 9.41 -6.68 5.04
N GLU A 173 8.82 -6.22 6.14
CA GLU A 173 7.84 -5.12 6.10
C GLU A 173 8.40 -3.87 5.41
N ARG A 174 9.62 -3.47 5.77
CA ARG A 174 10.27 -2.29 5.17
C ARG A 174 10.54 -2.47 3.69
N MET A 175 10.99 -3.65 3.27
CA MET A 175 11.21 -4.00 1.87
C MET A 175 9.91 -3.83 1.06
N TRP A 176 8.81 -4.43 1.49
CA TRP A 176 7.53 -4.34 0.83
C TRP A 176 6.97 -2.92 0.80
N LEU A 177 7.04 -2.18 1.91
CA LEU A 177 6.59 -0.78 1.95
C LEU A 177 7.39 0.13 1.01
N ASN A 178 8.70 -0.09 0.89
CA ASN A 178 9.53 0.63 -0.07
C ASN A 178 9.18 0.24 -1.52
N PHE A 179 8.98 -1.04 -1.79
CA PHE A 179 8.56 -1.53 -3.09
C PHE A 179 7.23 -0.89 -3.52
N TRP A 180 6.20 -0.96 -2.67
CA TRP A 180 4.89 -0.34 -2.97
C TRP A 180 4.99 1.16 -3.21
N LYS A 181 5.80 1.85 -2.43
CA LYS A 181 6.02 3.28 -2.61
C LYS A 181 6.65 3.58 -3.97
N THR A 182 7.67 2.83 -4.35
CA THR A 182 8.36 3.02 -5.63
C THR A 182 7.47 2.67 -6.81
N LEU A 183 6.81 1.51 -6.77
CA LEU A 183 5.90 1.05 -7.82
C LEU A 183 4.70 2.00 -7.98
N GLY A 184 4.12 2.44 -6.87
CA GLY A 184 2.90 3.24 -6.87
C GLY A 184 3.10 4.70 -7.23
N GLN A 185 4.31 5.25 -7.10
CA GLN A 185 4.54 6.68 -7.31
C GLN A 185 4.15 7.12 -8.74
N GLY A 186 4.69 6.46 -9.74
CA GLY A 186 4.41 6.80 -11.14
C GLY A 186 2.94 6.56 -11.55
N PHE A 187 2.29 5.53 -10.98
CA PHE A 187 0.87 5.29 -11.20
C PHE A 187 0.02 6.42 -10.61
N MET A 188 0.27 6.80 -9.37
CA MET A 188 -0.51 7.83 -8.69
C MET A 188 -0.29 9.23 -9.30
N GLU A 189 0.89 9.52 -9.83
CA GLU A 189 1.16 10.77 -10.55
C GLU A 189 0.35 10.87 -11.85
N LYS A 190 0.30 9.79 -12.62
CA LYS A 190 -0.53 9.72 -13.84
C LYS A 190 -2.01 9.85 -13.51
N LEU A 191 -2.46 9.15 -12.45
CA LEU A 191 -3.83 9.22 -11.99
C LEU A 191 -4.21 10.63 -11.52
N ALA A 192 -3.33 11.32 -10.81
CA ALA A 192 -3.58 12.70 -10.39
C ALA A 192 -3.66 13.66 -11.58
N GLN A 193 -2.85 13.47 -12.62
CA GLN A 193 -2.97 14.26 -13.85
C GLN A 193 -4.31 14.02 -14.53
N GLN A 194 -4.72 12.75 -14.66
CA GLN A 194 -6.03 12.39 -15.22
C GLN A 194 -7.18 13.04 -14.45
N VAL A 195 -7.19 12.92 -13.12
CA VAL A 195 -8.25 13.51 -12.28
C VAL A 195 -8.23 15.03 -12.34
N HIS A 196 -7.06 15.65 -12.38
CA HIS A 196 -6.96 17.11 -12.59
C HIS A 196 -7.66 17.53 -13.90
N ASP A 197 -7.42 16.78 -14.99
CA ASP A 197 -8.01 17.07 -16.30
C ASP A 197 -9.54 16.84 -16.28
N GLU A 198 -10.02 15.79 -15.58
CA GLU A 198 -11.45 15.53 -15.35
C GLU A 198 -12.15 16.69 -14.61
N PHE A 199 -11.51 17.25 -13.57
CA PHE A 199 -12.03 18.44 -12.87
C PHE A 199 -12.10 19.64 -13.79
N GLN A 200 -11.10 19.90 -14.61
CA GLN A 200 -11.12 20.98 -15.59
C GLN A 200 -12.24 20.81 -16.62
N GLN A 201 -12.47 19.59 -17.13
CA GLN A 201 -13.55 19.28 -18.06
C GLN A 201 -14.93 19.48 -17.41
N ALA A 202 -15.06 19.20 -16.12
CA ALA A 202 -16.27 19.47 -15.35
C ALA A 202 -16.46 20.96 -14.97
N GLY A 203 -15.53 21.85 -15.38
CA GLY A 203 -15.60 23.29 -15.14
C GLY A 203 -15.03 23.73 -13.78
N TYR A 204 -14.30 22.87 -13.08
CA TYR A 204 -13.69 23.18 -11.80
C TYR A 204 -12.21 23.53 -11.95
N THR A 205 -11.78 24.62 -11.32
CA THR A 205 -10.36 24.98 -11.23
C THR A 205 -9.78 24.41 -9.94
N VAL A 206 -8.79 23.51 -10.05
CA VAL A 206 -8.09 22.90 -8.93
C VAL A 206 -6.57 22.99 -9.14
N PRO A 207 -5.76 23.08 -8.07
CA PRO A 207 -4.31 23.10 -8.20
C PRO A 207 -3.77 21.75 -8.65
N ARG A 208 -2.50 21.71 -9.09
CA ARG A 208 -1.73 20.47 -9.27
C ARG A 208 -1.05 20.12 -7.97
N PRO A 209 -1.56 19.13 -7.20
CA PRO A 209 -1.06 18.89 -5.86
C PRO A 209 0.27 18.17 -5.85
N THR A 210 1.05 18.40 -4.80
CA THR A 210 2.13 17.52 -4.43
C THR A 210 1.56 16.20 -3.91
N LEU A 211 1.92 15.09 -4.54
CA LEU A 211 1.46 13.76 -4.13
C LEU A 211 2.42 13.11 -3.13
N ARG A 212 1.83 12.43 -2.17
CA ARG A 212 2.53 11.58 -1.20
C ARG A 212 1.86 10.23 -1.11
N LEU A 213 2.67 9.18 -1.10
CA LEU A 213 2.21 7.82 -0.82
C LEU A 213 2.61 7.44 0.61
N ARG A 214 1.64 6.94 1.36
CA ARG A 214 1.84 6.53 2.74
C ARG A 214 0.89 5.41 3.13
N TYR A 215 1.38 4.42 3.88
CA TYR A 215 0.51 3.46 4.55
C TYR A 215 -0.27 4.16 5.68
N MET A 216 -1.60 4.02 5.66
CA MET A 216 -2.50 4.58 6.66
C MET A 216 -3.51 3.52 7.10
N THR A 217 -3.81 3.48 8.39
CA THR A 217 -4.74 2.49 8.98
C THR A 217 -6.19 2.96 9.03
N SER A 218 -6.42 4.28 9.07
CA SER A 218 -7.74 4.87 9.37
C SER A 218 -8.40 5.62 8.20
N ARG A 219 -7.66 5.85 7.10
CA ARG A 219 -8.18 6.60 5.95
C ARG A 219 -7.53 6.14 4.65
N TRP A 220 -8.19 6.41 3.54
CA TRP A 220 -7.73 6.05 2.19
C TRP A 220 -6.95 7.17 1.52
N GLY A 221 -7.26 8.41 1.85
CA GLY A 221 -6.57 9.60 1.40
C GLY A 221 -6.60 10.70 2.44
N SER A 222 -5.96 11.81 2.16
CA SER A 222 -6.16 13.09 2.84
C SER A 222 -5.65 14.25 1.99
N CYS A 223 -6.46 15.29 1.88
CA CYS A 223 -6.10 16.55 1.26
C CYS A 223 -5.71 17.59 2.32
N MET A 224 -4.71 18.39 2.01
CA MET A 224 -4.34 19.61 2.72
C MET A 224 -4.41 20.77 1.73
N PRO A 225 -5.57 21.44 1.56
CA PRO A 225 -5.78 22.45 0.53
C PRO A 225 -4.75 23.60 0.57
N PHE A 226 -4.48 24.16 1.74
CA PHE A 226 -3.50 25.26 1.90
C PHE A 226 -2.05 24.89 1.57
N LYS A 227 -1.71 23.59 1.51
CA LYS A 227 -0.38 23.08 1.13
C LYS A 227 -0.38 22.44 -0.24
N GLU A 228 -1.49 22.47 -0.93
CA GLU A 228 -1.68 21.81 -2.20
C GLU A 228 -1.11 20.38 -2.20
N THR A 229 -1.42 19.63 -1.13
CA THR A 229 -0.83 18.30 -0.93
C THR A 229 -1.94 17.26 -0.74
N ILE A 230 -1.90 16.21 -1.55
CA ILE A 230 -2.71 15.01 -1.38
C ILE A 230 -1.82 13.86 -0.93
N THR A 231 -2.26 13.13 0.10
CA THR A 231 -1.63 11.90 0.54
C THR A 231 -2.56 10.73 0.23
N MET A 232 -2.07 9.75 -0.56
CA MET A 232 -2.80 8.53 -0.90
C MET A 232 -2.30 7.35 -0.07
N ASN A 233 -3.22 6.47 0.30
CA ASN A 233 -2.88 5.25 1.02
C ASN A 233 -2.29 4.21 0.06
N THR A 234 -1.11 3.68 0.40
CA THR A 234 -0.48 2.60 -0.40
C THR A 234 -1.33 1.34 -0.51
N ARG A 235 -2.28 1.09 0.41
CA ARG A 235 -3.24 -0.02 0.29
C ARG A 235 -4.07 0.02 -0.99
N LEU A 236 -4.30 1.20 -1.57
CA LEU A 236 -5.02 1.35 -2.82
C LEU A 236 -4.30 0.69 -4.01
N LEU A 237 -3.00 0.42 -3.88
CA LEU A 237 -2.26 -0.34 -4.90
C LEU A 237 -2.67 -1.81 -4.93
N LEU A 238 -3.18 -2.35 -3.82
CA LEU A 238 -3.65 -3.74 -3.69
C LEU A 238 -5.15 -3.82 -3.95
N GLY A 239 -5.59 -3.43 -5.13
CA GLY A 239 -6.98 -3.44 -5.53
C GLY A 239 -7.20 -2.91 -6.95
N SER A 240 -8.46 -2.66 -7.28
CA SER A 240 -8.86 -2.06 -8.55
C SER A 240 -8.34 -0.63 -8.68
N THR A 241 -7.95 -0.24 -9.90
CA THR A 241 -7.60 1.15 -10.22
C THR A 241 -8.77 2.12 -9.99
N LEU A 242 -10.02 1.64 -10.13
CA LEU A 242 -11.22 2.42 -9.84
C LEU A 242 -11.28 2.91 -8.40
N PHE A 243 -10.77 2.12 -7.44
CA PHE A 243 -10.77 2.52 -6.04
C PHE A 243 -9.78 3.67 -5.78
N ALA A 244 -8.60 3.59 -6.40
CA ALA A 244 -7.63 4.68 -6.34
C ALA A 244 -8.16 5.95 -7.03
N HIS A 245 -8.83 5.80 -8.16
CA HIS A 245 -9.46 6.91 -8.90
C HIS A 245 -10.55 7.59 -8.04
N TYR A 246 -11.48 6.82 -7.48
CA TYR A 246 -12.51 7.35 -6.57
C TYR A 246 -11.92 8.13 -5.40
N VAL A 247 -10.89 7.59 -4.74
CA VAL A 247 -10.25 8.29 -3.62
C VAL A 247 -9.52 9.54 -4.09
N MET A 248 -8.86 9.51 -5.26
CA MET A 248 -8.20 10.67 -5.84
C MET A 248 -9.19 11.79 -6.15
N VAL A 249 -10.33 11.48 -6.80
CA VAL A 249 -11.42 12.43 -7.04
C VAL A 249 -11.94 13.01 -5.73
N HIS A 250 -12.12 12.18 -4.69
CA HIS A 250 -12.55 12.62 -3.36
C HIS A 250 -11.57 13.64 -2.74
N GLU A 251 -10.27 13.37 -2.82
CA GLU A 251 -9.27 14.28 -2.27
C GLU A 251 -9.14 15.57 -3.08
N PHE A 252 -9.32 15.52 -4.41
CA PHE A 252 -9.38 16.71 -5.26
C PHE A 252 -10.62 17.56 -4.98
N ALA A 253 -11.77 16.95 -4.70
CA ALA A 253 -13.00 17.68 -4.35
C ALA A 253 -12.81 18.56 -3.11
N HIS A 254 -11.91 18.21 -2.20
CA HIS A 254 -11.57 19.02 -1.03
C HIS A 254 -10.85 20.34 -1.36
N PHE A 255 -10.33 20.54 -2.55
CA PHE A 255 -9.85 21.85 -3.00
C PHE A 255 -11.00 22.82 -3.28
N ILE A 256 -12.19 22.28 -3.60
CA ILE A 256 -13.40 23.07 -3.89
C ILE A 256 -14.25 23.24 -2.63
N GLU A 257 -14.42 22.14 -1.87
CA GLU A 257 -15.27 22.10 -0.69
C GLU A 257 -14.59 21.30 0.43
N PRO A 258 -14.11 21.95 1.48
CA PRO A 258 -13.39 21.27 2.57
C PRO A 258 -14.24 20.28 3.37
N ASN A 259 -15.56 20.50 3.44
CA ASN A 259 -16.50 19.68 4.22
C ASN A 259 -17.27 18.76 3.29
N HIS A 260 -17.72 17.59 3.83
CA HIS A 260 -18.59 16.66 3.10
C HIS A 260 -20.05 17.16 3.07
N SER A 261 -20.27 18.38 2.58
CA SER A 261 -21.58 19.01 2.40
C SER A 261 -22.30 18.49 1.14
N SER A 262 -23.53 18.94 0.91
CA SER A 262 -24.24 18.66 -0.36
C SER A 262 -23.46 19.19 -1.59
N ARG A 263 -22.76 20.32 -1.44
CA ARG A 263 -21.90 20.87 -2.50
C ARG A 263 -20.70 19.98 -2.79
N PHE A 264 -20.07 19.39 -1.77
CA PHE A 264 -19.02 18.37 -1.96
C PHE A 264 -19.50 17.20 -2.80
N TYR A 265 -20.65 16.64 -2.42
CA TYR A 265 -21.20 15.49 -3.16
C TYR A 265 -21.68 15.86 -4.57
N LYS A 266 -22.10 17.11 -4.78
CA LYS A 266 -22.37 17.61 -6.13
C LYS A 266 -21.10 17.59 -6.98
N VAL A 267 -19.99 18.15 -6.49
CA VAL A 267 -18.68 18.11 -7.16
C VAL A 267 -18.26 16.67 -7.47
N MET A 268 -18.40 15.75 -6.50
CA MET A 268 -18.13 14.34 -6.71
C MET A 268 -18.95 13.74 -7.86
N SER A 269 -20.25 14.05 -7.94
CA SER A 269 -21.15 13.53 -8.98
C SER A 269 -20.91 14.16 -10.35
N ASP A 270 -20.48 15.42 -10.40
CA ASP A 270 -20.15 16.10 -11.65
C ASP A 270 -18.88 15.52 -12.29
N VAL A 271 -17.89 15.07 -11.49
CA VAL A 271 -16.62 14.50 -11.97
C VAL A 271 -16.67 12.97 -12.11
N LEU A 272 -17.31 12.28 -11.16
CA LEU A 272 -17.41 10.82 -11.12
C LEU A 272 -18.86 10.42 -10.80
N PRO A 273 -19.76 10.35 -11.79
CA PRO A 273 -21.19 10.13 -11.56
C PRO A 273 -21.52 8.85 -10.79
N ASN A 274 -20.76 7.79 -10.99
CA ASN A 274 -20.94 6.48 -10.35
C ASN A 274 -20.13 6.31 -9.04
N TRP A 275 -19.68 7.39 -8.42
CA TRP A 275 -18.82 7.33 -7.23
C TRP A 275 -19.42 6.52 -6.06
N GLN A 276 -20.75 6.49 -5.93
CA GLN A 276 -21.43 5.75 -4.86
C GLN A 276 -21.28 4.24 -5.03
N GLU A 277 -21.36 3.74 -6.26
CA GLU A 277 -21.18 2.34 -6.62
C GLU A 277 -19.74 1.92 -6.36
N VAL A 278 -18.77 2.69 -6.87
CA VAL A 278 -17.34 2.44 -6.65
C VAL A 278 -16.98 2.44 -5.16
N LYS A 279 -17.58 3.35 -4.38
CA LYS A 279 -17.40 3.38 -2.92
C LYS A 279 -17.95 2.14 -2.23
N ALA A 280 -19.11 1.62 -2.69
CA ALA A 280 -19.70 0.40 -2.15
C ALA A 280 -18.84 -0.83 -2.46
N GLU A 281 -18.39 -0.98 -3.70
CA GLU A 281 -17.47 -2.04 -4.13
C GLU A 281 -16.14 -2.00 -3.35
N MET A 282 -15.54 -0.82 -3.24
CA MET A 282 -14.32 -0.63 -2.46
C MET A 282 -14.50 -1.05 -0.99
N ARG A 283 -15.64 -0.70 -0.38
CA ARG A 283 -15.94 -1.12 1.01
C ARG A 283 -16.11 -2.63 1.13
N ALA A 284 -16.69 -3.28 0.14
CA ALA A 284 -16.83 -4.74 0.12
C ALA A 284 -15.49 -5.43 -0.04
N TYR A 285 -14.63 -4.90 -0.91
CA TYR A 285 -13.31 -5.47 -1.21
C TYR A 285 -12.33 -5.41 -0.03
N TYR A 286 -12.34 -4.31 0.74
CA TYR A 286 -11.38 -4.10 1.85
C TYR A 286 -11.97 -4.44 3.24
N LYS A 287 -13.09 -5.13 3.31
CA LYS A 287 -13.61 -5.67 4.59
C LYS A 287 -12.70 -6.76 5.13
#